data_2524cc6d0fde4db7d98e4fb5abbecde4
#
_entry.id   2524cc6d0fde4db7d98e4fb5abbecde4
#
_cell.length_a   1.000
_cell.length_b   1.000
_cell.length_c   1.000
_cell.angle_alpha   90.00
_cell.angle_beta   90.00
_cell.angle_gamma   90.00
#
_symmetry.space_group_name_H-M   'P 1'
#
loop_
_entity.id
_entity.type
_entity.pdbx_description
1 polymer ?
#
loop_
_entity_poly.entity_id
_entity_poly.type
_entity_poly.pdbx_seq_one_letter_code
_entity_poly.pdbx_strand_id
1 'polypeptide(L)'
;MTTRRIAYQGEPGANSHLVCKQHYPEMEAMACASFEDVFSATESGEADLAMIPIDNSIAGRVSDIHHFLPASSLHIVGEHFLRIQFALMALPGASLDSIKTVHSHVHALGQCRKVIRELQLRPVIAGDTAGAAREVAESGDLTQRSEE
;
A
#
# COMPACT_ATOMS: atom_id res chain seq x y z
N MET A 1 18.50 24.90 -0.23
CA MET A 1 18.79 23.50 -0.61
C MET A 1 17.45 22.88 -0.94
N THR A 2 17.28 22.36 -2.13
CA THR A 2 16.04 21.65 -2.53
C THR A 2 15.99 20.35 -1.74
N THR A 3 14.87 20.08 -1.08
CA THR A 3 14.65 18.81 -0.37
C THR A 3 14.58 17.71 -1.41
N ARG A 4 15.40 16.66 -1.25
CA ARG A 4 15.35 15.48 -2.14
C ARG A 4 14.06 14.71 -1.91
N ARG A 5 13.48 14.18 -2.99
CA ARG A 5 12.20 13.48 -2.97
C ARG A 5 12.32 12.02 -3.42
N ILE A 6 11.51 11.17 -2.81
CA ILE A 6 11.34 9.79 -3.22
C ILE A 6 9.86 9.51 -3.50
N ALA A 7 9.53 9.25 -4.77
CA ALA A 7 8.16 8.98 -5.20
C ALA A 7 7.75 7.54 -4.87
N TYR A 8 6.50 7.33 -4.48
CA TYR A 8 5.91 6.01 -4.27
C TYR A 8 4.43 6.01 -4.65
N GLN A 9 3.88 4.86 -5.04
CA GLN A 9 2.46 4.71 -5.32
C GLN A 9 1.70 4.39 -4.05
N GLY A 10 0.54 5.04 -3.87
CA GLY A 10 -0.41 4.81 -2.80
C GLY A 10 -0.51 5.96 -1.79
N GLU A 11 -1.21 5.69 -0.70
CA GLU A 11 -1.51 6.67 0.35
C GLU A 11 -0.39 6.71 1.42
N PRO A 12 -0.29 7.82 2.19
CA PRO A 12 0.53 7.83 3.39
C PRO A 12 0.14 6.70 4.37
N GLY A 13 1.12 5.92 4.81
CA GLY A 13 0.90 4.71 5.61
C GLY A 13 1.07 3.41 4.83
N ALA A 14 0.92 3.44 3.50
CA ALA A 14 1.13 2.26 2.66
C ALA A 14 2.53 1.66 2.81
N ASN A 15 2.70 0.38 2.47
CA ASN A 15 3.96 -0.35 2.61
C ASN A 15 5.14 0.36 1.93
N SER A 16 4.95 0.91 0.73
CA SER A 16 5.99 1.68 0.03
C SER A 16 6.37 2.95 0.79
N HIS A 17 5.39 3.65 1.41
CA HIS A 17 5.67 4.80 2.27
C HIS A 17 6.51 4.41 3.50
N LEU A 18 6.20 3.28 4.14
CA LEU A 18 6.97 2.78 5.29
C LEU A 18 8.42 2.51 4.91
N VAL A 19 8.67 1.88 3.75
CA VAL A 19 10.02 1.64 3.23
C VAL A 19 10.75 2.95 2.96
N CYS A 20 10.11 3.95 2.36
CA CYS A 20 10.70 5.29 2.18
C CYS A 20 11.14 5.88 3.52
N LYS A 21 10.26 5.89 4.52
CA LYS A 21 10.57 6.43 5.85
C LYS A 21 11.68 5.68 6.57
N GLN A 22 11.74 4.37 6.41
CA GLN A 22 12.70 3.51 7.10
C GLN A 22 14.11 3.62 6.51
N HIS A 23 14.22 3.70 5.18
CA HIS A 23 15.51 3.61 4.49
C HIS A 23 16.00 4.96 3.93
N TYR A 24 15.10 5.93 3.77
CA TYR A 24 15.40 7.27 3.23
C TYR A 24 14.76 8.37 4.10
N PRO A 25 15.02 8.37 5.43
CA PRO A 25 14.36 9.31 6.36
C PRO A 25 14.70 10.79 6.08
N GLU A 26 15.80 11.05 5.36
CA GLU A 26 16.23 12.38 4.95
C GLU A 26 15.52 12.90 3.69
N MET A 27 14.77 12.05 2.99
CA MET A 27 14.04 12.42 1.79
C MET A 27 12.56 12.66 2.08
N GLU A 28 11.96 13.59 1.35
CA GLU A 28 10.51 13.79 1.35
C GLU A 28 9.83 12.67 0.56
N ALA A 29 8.98 11.89 1.21
CA ALA A 29 8.21 10.85 0.56
C ALA A 29 7.02 11.48 -0.19
N MET A 30 6.98 11.34 -1.52
CA MET A 30 5.98 11.89 -2.42
C MET A 30 5.00 10.81 -2.86
N ALA A 31 3.74 10.91 -2.41
CA ALA A 31 2.67 10.00 -2.80
C ALA A 31 2.19 10.27 -4.22
N CYS A 32 2.05 9.22 -5.02
CA CYS A 32 1.53 9.25 -6.38
C CYS A 32 0.30 8.34 -6.50
N ALA A 33 -0.65 8.69 -7.35
CA ALA A 33 -1.88 7.95 -7.52
C ALA A 33 -1.67 6.61 -8.24
N SER A 34 -0.73 6.55 -9.18
CA SER A 34 -0.43 5.36 -9.99
C SER A 34 1.07 5.09 -10.08
N PHE A 35 1.45 3.90 -10.53
CA PHE A 35 2.84 3.60 -10.86
C PHE A 35 3.35 4.46 -12.03
N GLU A 36 2.51 4.73 -13.02
CA GLU A 36 2.85 5.60 -14.13
C GLU A 36 3.26 6.99 -13.66
N ASP A 37 2.54 7.56 -12.68
CA ASP A 37 2.89 8.84 -12.08
C ASP A 37 4.23 8.79 -11.34
N VAL A 38 4.55 7.68 -10.65
CA VAL A 38 5.84 7.48 -9.98
C VAL A 38 6.99 7.49 -10.99
N PHE A 39 6.85 6.75 -12.09
CA PHE A 39 7.86 6.72 -13.15
C PHE A 39 8.03 8.10 -13.79
N SER A 40 6.92 8.76 -14.14
CA SER A 40 6.92 10.09 -14.75
C SER A 40 7.56 11.15 -13.85
N ALA A 41 7.24 11.17 -12.56
CA ALA A 41 7.82 12.10 -11.60
C ALA A 41 9.34 11.91 -11.46
N THR A 42 9.81 10.66 -11.51
CA THR A 42 11.24 10.37 -11.39
C THR A 42 11.98 10.68 -12.69
N GLU A 43 11.42 10.37 -13.84
CA GLU A 43 12.01 10.68 -15.15
C GLU A 43 12.08 12.19 -15.43
N SER A 44 11.06 12.94 -14.99
CA SER A 44 11.05 14.42 -15.12
C SER A 44 11.96 15.13 -14.12
N GLY A 45 12.48 14.42 -13.10
CA GLY A 45 13.30 15.01 -12.04
C GLY A 45 12.50 15.74 -10.95
N GLU A 46 11.17 15.54 -10.90
CA GLU A 46 10.34 16.00 -9.80
C GLU A 46 10.62 15.21 -8.51
N ALA A 47 10.96 13.92 -8.66
CA ALA A 47 11.52 13.08 -7.61
C ALA A 47 12.91 12.58 -8.00
N ASP A 48 13.81 12.47 -7.00
CA ASP A 48 15.17 11.96 -7.20
C ASP A 48 15.24 10.44 -7.26
N LEU A 49 14.31 9.77 -6.59
CA LEU A 49 14.19 8.31 -6.52
C LEU A 49 12.72 7.88 -6.63
N ALA A 50 12.54 6.62 -7.02
CA ALA A 50 11.26 5.91 -6.98
C ALA A 50 11.34 4.70 -6.04
N MET A 51 10.38 4.55 -5.13
CA MET A 51 10.20 3.35 -4.32
C MET A 51 9.08 2.49 -4.92
N ILE A 52 9.46 1.37 -5.55
CA ILE A 52 8.56 0.57 -6.36
C ILE A 52 8.53 -0.87 -5.85
N PRO A 53 7.35 -1.42 -5.50
CA PRO A 53 7.20 -2.82 -5.15
C PRO A 53 7.35 -3.69 -6.40
N ILE A 54 8.32 -4.58 -6.42
CA ILE A 54 8.60 -5.47 -7.57
C ILE A 54 7.90 -6.82 -7.42
N ASP A 55 7.94 -7.38 -6.21
CA ASP A 55 7.46 -8.73 -5.96
C ASP A 55 6.98 -8.88 -4.51
N ASN A 56 6.09 -9.83 -4.29
CA ASN A 56 5.65 -10.27 -2.99
C ASN A 56 5.76 -11.80 -2.94
N SER A 57 6.42 -12.33 -1.91
CA SER A 57 6.71 -13.76 -1.77
C SER A 57 5.46 -14.66 -1.72
N ILE A 58 4.28 -14.10 -1.44
CA ILE A 58 3.00 -14.83 -1.37
C ILE A 58 2.08 -14.45 -2.55
N ALA A 59 1.92 -13.16 -2.81
CA ALA A 59 1.04 -12.65 -3.86
C ALA A 59 1.67 -12.69 -5.27
N GLY A 60 3.02 -12.81 -5.35
CA GLY A 60 3.75 -12.84 -6.60
C GLY A 60 4.11 -11.47 -7.14
N ARG A 61 4.37 -11.40 -8.44
CA ARG A 61 4.89 -10.22 -9.12
C ARG A 61 3.87 -9.10 -9.26
N VAL A 62 4.34 -7.87 -9.15
CA VAL A 62 3.57 -6.68 -9.51
C VAL A 62 3.68 -6.49 -11.03
N SER A 63 2.70 -6.99 -11.78
CA SER A 63 2.76 -7.10 -13.25
C SER A 63 3.01 -5.78 -13.96
N ASP A 64 2.41 -4.69 -13.50
CA ASP A 64 2.53 -3.37 -14.13
C ASP A 64 3.98 -2.87 -14.18
N ILE A 65 4.75 -3.14 -13.14
CA ILE A 65 6.16 -2.72 -13.05
C ILE A 65 7.01 -3.38 -14.15
N HIS A 66 6.69 -4.61 -14.53
CA HIS A 66 7.40 -5.32 -15.59
C HIS A 66 7.15 -4.72 -16.99
N HIS A 67 6.11 -3.89 -17.15
CA HIS A 67 5.88 -3.10 -18.36
C HIS A 67 6.59 -1.75 -18.30
N PHE A 68 6.49 -1.05 -17.16
CA PHE A 68 7.05 0.30 -17.02
C PHE A 68 8.58 0.31 -16.96
N LEU A 69 9.18 -0.58 -16.17
CA LEU A 69 10.62 -0.55 -15.93
C LEU A 69 11.47 -0.73 -17.23
N PRO A 70 11.18 -1.69 -18.12
CA PRO A 70 11.94 -1.82 -19.36
C PRO A 70 11.71 -0.68 -20.36
N ALA A 71 10.58 0.02 -20.27
CA ALA A 71 10.22 1.15 -21.14
C ALA A 71 10.77 2.49 -20.63
N SER A 72 11.20 2.55 -19.39
CA SER A 72 11.70 3.76 -18.73
C SER A 72 13.20 3.95 -18.94
N SER A 73 13.67 5.17 -18.69
CA SER A 73 15.11 5.51 -18.62
C SER A 73 15.71 5.26 -17.22
N LEU A 74 14.93 4.76 -16.26
CA LEU A 74 15.35 4.60 -14.88
C LEU A 74 16.19 3.34 -14.68
N HIS A 75 17.03 3.35 -13.66
CA HIS A 75 17.89 2.24 -13.27
C HIS A 75 17.65 1.85 -11.81
N ILE A 76 17.67 0.56 -11.51
CA ILE A 76 17.60 0.05 -10.14
C ILE A 76 18.91 0.40 -9.43
N VAL A 77 18.83 1.17 -8.35
CA VAL A 77 19.97 1.63 -7.56
C VAL A 77 20.03 1.02 -6.16
N GLY A 78 19.00 0.28 -5.77
CA GLY A 78 18.93 -0.40 -4.48
C GLY A 78 17.75 -1.35 -4.40
N GLU A 79 17.75 -2.21 -3.38
CA GLU A 79 16.72 -3.19 -3.09
C GLU A 79 16.45 -3.21 -1.59
N HIS A 80 15.17 -3.27 -1.21
CA HIS A 80 14.71 -3.33 0.17
C HIS A 80 13.65 -4.40 0.35
N PHE A 81 13.67 -5.06 1.50
CA PHE A 81 12.69 -6.07 1.87
C PHE A 81 11.86 -5.58 3.06
N LEU A 82 10.53 -5.61 2.90
CA LEU A 82 9.59 -5.30 3.97
C LEU A 82 8.79 -6.55 4.32
N ARG A 83 8.80 -6.94 5.60
CA ARG A 83 7.91 -7.98 6.08
C ARG A 83 6.49 -7.41 6.21
N ILE A 84 5.59 -7.87 5.36
CA ILE A 84 4.17 -7.50 5.42
C ILE A 84 3.50 -8.24 6.58
N GLN A 85 2.83 -7.50 7.47
CA GLN A 85 2.04 -8.03 8.56
C GLN A 85 0.67 -7.36 8.50
N PHE A 86 -0.37 -8.15 8.23
CA PHE A 86 -1.72 -7.64 8.20
C PHE A 86 -2.30 -7.54 9.60
N ALA A 87 -2.97 -6.44 9.88
CA ALA A 87 -3.72 -6.19 11.11
C ALA A 87 -5.18 -5.86 10.79
N LEU A 88 -6.08 -6.48 11.51
CA LEU A 88 -7.51 -6.18 11.39
C LEU A 88 -7.82 -4.93 12.22
N MET A 89 -8.02 -3.80 11.55
CA MET A 89 -8.26 -2.50 12.19
C MET A 89 -9.74 -2.12 12.17
N ALA A 90 -10.21 -1.53 13.25
CA ALA A 90 -11.59 -1.07 13.39
C ALA A 90 -11.66 0.25 14.14
N LEU A 91 -12.81 0.90 14.06
CA LEU A 91 -13.11 2.07 14.86
C LEU A 91 -13.10 1.75 16.38
N PRO A 92 -12.68 2.70 17.22
CA PRO A 92 -12.80 2.56 18.67
C PRO A 92 -14.25 2.26 19.07
N GLY A 93 -14.43 1.26 19.91
CA GLY A 93 -15.75 0.80 20.36
C GLY A 93 -16.37 -0.33 19.53
N ALA A 94 -15.80 -0.68 18.38
CA ALA A 94 -16.21 -1.88 17.66
C ALA A 94 -15.72 -3.14 18.38
N SER A 95 -16.54 -4.21 18.36
CA SER A 95 -16.18 -5.53 18.87
C SER A 95 -16.11 -6.55 17.75
N LEU A 96 -15.42 -7.68 17.96
CA LEU A 96 -15.37 -8.76 16.98
C LEU A 96 -16.77 -9.25 16.57
N ASP A 97 -17.71 -9.28 17.50
CA ASP A 97 -19.08 -9.74 17.28
C ASP A 97 -19.92 -8.73 16.46
N SER A 98 -19.60 -7.44 16.54
CA SER A 98 -20.34 -6.40 15.81
C SER A 98 -19.95 -6.30 14.35
N ILE A 99 -18.74 -6.78 13.98
CA ILE A 99 -18.17 -6.59 12.64
C ILE A 99 -18.75 -7.62 11.68
N LYS A 100 -19.08 -7.12 10.48
CA LYS A 100 -19.68 -7.95 9.41
C LYS A 100 -18.90 -7.90 8.11
N THR A 101 -18.17 -6.81 7.88
CA THR A 101 -17.41 -6.61 6.63
C THR A 101 -15.96 -6.29 6.89
N VAL A 102 -15.08 -6.71 5.99
CA VAL A 102 -13.66 -6.34 5.95
C VAL A 102 -13.32 -5.78 4.57
N HIS A 103 -12.76 -4.58 4.57
CA HIS A 103 -12.43 -3.82 3.36
C HIS A 103 -10.92 -3.82 3.17
N SER A 104 -10.42 -4.21 2.00
CA SER A 104 -9.00 -4.12 1.67
C SER A 104 -8.76 -4.40 0.18
N HIS A 105 -7.50 -4.28 -0.25
CA HIS A 105 -7.10 -4.68 -1.58
C HIS A 105 -7.25 -6.20 -1.77
N VAL A 106 -7.56 -6.63 -3.00
CA VAL A 106 -7.83 -8.04 -3.34
C VAL A 106 -6.71 -8.99 -2.91
N HIS A 107 -5.44 -8.58 -3.00
CA HIS A 107 -4.30 -9.42 -2.60
C HIS A 107 -4.22 -9.58 -1.08
N ALA A 108 -4.49 -8.54 -0.29
CA ALA A 108 -4.55 -8.61 1.17
C ALA A 108 -5.68 -9.55 1.63
N LEU A 109 -6.90 -9.33 1.12
CA LEU A 109 -8.04 -10.22 1.38
C LEU A 109 -7.75 -11.68 1.01
N GLY A 110 -7.02 -11.90 -0.10
CA GLY A 110 -6.60 -13.22 -0.54
C GLY A 110 -5.65 -13.91 0.43
N GLN A 111 -4.70 -13.20 1.00
CA GLN A 111 -3.74 -13.71 1.99
C GLN A 111 -4.39 -13.99 3.35
N CYS A 112 -5.40 -13.21 3.73
CA CYS A 112 -6.10 -13.33 5.01
C CYS A 112 -7.40 -14.16 4.96
N ARG A 113 -7.64 -14.87 3.86
CA ARG A 113 -8.85 -15.65 3.61
C ARG A 113 -9.23 -16.60 4.75
N LYS A 114 -8.24 -17.20 5.45
CA LYS A 114 -8.49 -18.10 6.57
C LYS A 114 -9.17 -17.37 7.72
N VAL A 115 -8.59 -16.25 8.17
CA VAL A 115 -9.12 -15.44 9.27
C VAL A 115 -10.47 -14.83 8.91
N ILE A 116 -10.63 -14.32 7.69
CA ILE A 116 -11.89 -13.77 7.19
C ILE A 116 -13.02 -14.80 7.28
N ARG A 117 -12.72 -16.07 6.92
CA ARG A 117 -13.69 -17.17 6.97
C ARG A 117 -13.98 -17.59 8.42
N GLU A 118 -12.96 -17.70 9.27
CA GLU A 118 -13.13 -18.04 10.70
C GLU A 118 -13.98 -17.02 11.44
N LEU A 119 -13.81 -15.73 11.14
CA LEU A 119 -14.59 -14.64 11.69
C LEU A 119 -15.93 -14.39 10.95
N GLN A 120 -16.25 -15.18 9.93
CA GLN A 120 -17.46 -15.06 9.11
C GLN A 120 -17.67 -13.65 8.51
N LEU A 121 -16.59 -12.95 8.18
CA LEU A 121 -16.64 -11.62 7.61
C LEU A 121 -16.90 -11.68 6.11
N ARG A 122 -17.64 -10.68 5.60
CA ARG A 122 -17.83 -10.48 4.16
C ARG A 122 -16.72 -9.59 3.63
N PRO A 123 -15.86 -10.07 2.71
CA PRO A 123 -14.83 -9.25 2.10
C PRO A 123 -15.43 -8.22 1.12
N VAL A 124 -14.92 -7.01 1.15
CA VAL A 124 -15.24 -5.91 0.23
C VAL A 124 -13.93 -5.40 -0.37
N ILE A 125 -13.84 -5.44 -1.69
CA ILE A 125 -12.62 -5.02 -2.42
C ILE A 125 -12.57 -3.51 -2.46
N ALA A 126 -11.44 -2.94 -2.05
CA ALA A 126 -11.06 -1.54 -2.16
C ALA A 126 -9.86 -1.38 -3.11
N GLY A 127 -9.57 -0.14 -3.49
CA GLY A 127 -8.48 0.18 -4.41
C GLY A 127 -7.10 -0.14 -3.85
N ASP A 128 -6.89 0.14 -2.57
CA ASP A 128 -5.66 -0.18 -1.82
C ASP A 128 -5.97 -0.39 -0.33
N THR A 129 -4.95 -0.85 0.43
CA THR A 129 -5.12 -1.19 1.86
C THR A 129 -5.26 0.05 2.74
N ALA A 130 -4.38 1.03 2.56
CA ALA A 130 -4.38 2.24 3.38
C ALA A 130 -5.60 3.13 3.09
N GLY A 131 -6.02 3.23 1.82
CA GLY A 131 -7.26 3.89 1.42
C GLY A 131 -8.49 3.25 2.05
N ALA A 132 -8.56 1.91 2.07
CA ALA A 132 -9.63 1.18 2.76
C ALA A 132 -9.68 1.50 4.26
N ALA A 133 -8.53 1.59 4.92
CA ALA A 133 -8.44 1.96 6.33
C ALA A 133 -8.98 3.37 6.58
N ARG A 134 -8.61 4.32 5.74
CA ARG A 134 -9.12 5.69 5.78
C ARG A 134 -10.64 5.74 5.57
N GLU A 135 -11.16 5.06 4.56
CA GLU A 135 -12.60 5.02 4.27
C GLU A 135 -13.41 4.45 5.46
N VAL A 136 -12.93 3.37 6.08
CA VAL A 136 -13.54 2.81 7.28
C VAL A 136 -13.50 3.82 8.44
N ALA A 137 -12.38 4.51 8.62
CA ALA A 137 -12.26 5.54 9.66
C ALA A 137 -13.23 6.72 9.45
N GLU A 138 -13.41 7.15 8.22
CA GLU A 138 -14.29 8.26 7.86
C GLU A 138 -15.79 7.87 7.87
N SER A 139 -16.11 6.60 7.60
CA SER A 139 -17.50 6.11 7.55
C SER A 139 -18.23 6.19 8.88
N GLY A 140 -17.52 6.09 10.01
CA GLY A 140 -18.10 6.01 11.35
C GLY A 140 -18.88 4.71 11.62
N ASP A 141 -18.86 3.73 10.70
CA ASP A 141 -19.63 2.48 10.79
C ASP A 141 -18.87 1.42 11.59
N LEU A 142 -19.35 1.14 12.81
CA LEU A 142 -18.77 0.15 13.73
C LEU A 142 -18.87 -1.31 13.23
N THR A 143 -19.59 -1.57 12.14
CA THR A 143 -19.72 -2.92 11.55
C THR A 143 -18.67 -3.19 10.46
N GLN A 144 -17.86 -2.19 10.11
CA GLN A 144 -16.81 -2.27 9.10
C GLN A 144 -15.43 -2.38 9.73
N ARG A 145 -14.53 -3.06 9.02
CA ARG A 145 -13.09 -3.12 9.27
C ARG A 145 -12.29 -2.93 8.00
N SER A 146 -11.07 -2.49 8.17
CA SER A 146 -10.05 -2.59 7.15
C SER A 146 -8.98 -3.58 7.57
N GLU A 147 -8.23 -4.06 6.60
CA GLU A 147 -7.08 -4.94 6.78
C GLU A 147 -5.87 -4.30 6.10
N GLU A 148 -4.91 -3.93 6.91
CA GLU A 148 -3.65 -3.33 6.49
C GLU A 148 -2.46 -4.10 7.07
#